data_86a33d2025d39fc0e5a6e3a3ab32b906
#
_entry.id   86a33d2025d39fc0e5a6e3a3ab32b906
#
_cell.length_a   1.000
_cell.length_b   1.000
_cell.length_c   1.000
_cell.angle_alpha   90.00
_cell.angle_beta   90.00
_cell.angle_gamma   90.00
#
_symmetry.space_group_name_H-M   'P 1'
#
loop_
_entity.id
_entity.type
_entity.pdbx_description
1 polymer ?
#
loop_
_entity_poly.entity_id
_entity_poly.type
_entity_poly.pdbx_seq_one_letter_code
_entity_poly.pdbx_strand_id
1 'polypeptide(L)'
;MGVTIKYTNNLGGSIEFSNASHIYISTIDGLSSNDISLSESDVINGVGTINTGCTISSKQMTFTGFFTKDKDIHARLLAVILPGVGGKLEYVDTDNDIDVFWEGTPTSTPTFGWREQYTENFQFKFKAFYPYARSNQLYSYSFLETNTTELLPIDLTT
;
A
#
# COMPACT_ATOMS: atom_id res chain seq x y z
N MET A 1 0.01 21.22 -0.29
CA MET A 1 -1.22 20.46 -0.15
C MET A 1 -1.19 19.29 -1.10
N GLY A 2 -0.77 18.15 -0.60
CA GLY A 2 -0.57 17.17 -1.55
C GLY A 2 -0.56 15.72 -1.15
N VAL A 3 -1.72 15.07 -1.21
CA VAL A 3 -1.74 13.63 -1.42
C VAL A 3 -1.51 13.38 -2.91
N THR A 4 -0.45 12.66 -3.21
CA THR A 4 -0.16 12.18 -4.56
C THR A 4 -0.14 10.66 -4.54
N ILE A 5 -0.87 10.06 -5.47
CA ILE A 5 -0.90 8.62 -5.65
C ILE A 5 -0.32 8.33 -7.02
N LYS A 6 0.61 7.39 -7.09
CA LYS A 6 1.23 6.98 -8.34
C LYS A 6 1.21 5.47 -8.46
N TYR A 7 0.77 4.98 -9.57
CA TYR A 7 0.87 3.57 -9.91
C TYR A 7 1.85 3.37 -11.05
N THR A 8 2.79 2.45 -10.89
CA THR A 8 3.76 2.07 -11.92
C THR A 8 3.71 0.56 -12.10
N ASN A 9 3.40 0.11 -13.31
CA ASN A 9 3.38 -1.31 -13.63
C ASN A 9 4.80 -1.84 -13.96
N ASN A 10 4.98 -3.14 -13.89
CA ASN A 10 6.27 -3.79 -14.18
C ASN A 10 6.68 -3.74 -15.66
N LEU A 11 5.83 -3.25 -16.54
CA LEU A 11 6.11 -3.03 -17.97
C LEU A 11 6.64 -1.62 -18.25
N GLY A 12 6.79 -0.77 -17.22
CA GLY A 12 7.29 0.60 -17.32
C GLY A 12 6.22 1.67 -17.52
N GLY A 13 4.95 1.29 -17.61
CA GLY A 13 3.84 2.25 -17.64
C GLY A 13 3.59 2.85 -16.27
N SER A 14 3.39 4.16 -16.19
CA SER A 14 3.04 4.85 -14.95
C SER A 14 1.89 5.81 -15.14
N ILE A 15 1.12 5.98 -14.07
CA ILE A 15 0.05 6.96 -13.99
C ILE A 15 0.08 7.62 -12.62
N GLU A 16 -0.06 8.92 -12.60
CA GLU A 16 -0.10 9.72 -11.39
C GLU A 16 -1.50 10.30 -11.23
N PHE A 17 -2.02 10.22 -10.03
CA PHE A 17 -3.32 10.77 -9.64
C PHE A 17 -3.06 12.04 -8.83
N SER A 18 -3.09 13.18 -9.51
CA SER A 18 -2.79 14.49 -8.93
C SER A 18 -3.48 15.61 -9.70
N ASN A 19 -3.44 16.81 -9.16
CA ASN A 19 -3.93 18.00 -9.85
C ASN A 19 -3.23 18.24 -11.18
N ALA A 20 -1.93 17.92 -11.25
CA ALA A 20 -1.14 18.14 -12.46
C ALA A 20 -1.51 17.20 -13.61
N SER A 21 -1.97 16.00 -13.28
CA SER A 21 -2.41 14.99 -14.27
C SER A 21 -3.88 15.10 -14.66
N HIS A 22 -4.64 15.96 -13.99
CA HIS A 22 -6.11 16.10 -14.13
C HIS A 22 -6.89 14.80 -13.85
N ILE A 23 -6.29 13.92 -13.05
CA ILE A 23 -6.90 12.67 -12.59
C ILE A 23 -6.97 12.71 -11.07
N TYR A 24 -8.17 12.62 -10.54
CA TYR A 24 -8.44 12.82 -9.12
C TYR A 24 -8.97 11.54 -8.49
N ILE A 25 -8.43 11.17 -7.35
CA ILE A 25 -8.99 10.11 -6.49
C ILE A 25 -9.94 10.79 -5.50
N SER A 26 -11.17 10.34 -5.45
CA SER A 26 -12.19 10.81 -4.49
C SER A 26 -12.23 9.95 -3.25
N THR A 27 -12.13 8.64 -3.39
CA THR A 27 -12.13 7.69 -2.26
C THR A 27 -11.18 6.55 -2.49
N ILE A 28 -10.60 6.07 -1.38
CA ILE A 28 -9.78 4.87 -1.34
C ILE A 28 -10.34 3.98 -0.22
N ASP A 29 -11.02 2.93 -0.59
CA ASP A 29 -11.50 1.93 0.37
C ASP A 29 -10.41 0.90 0.63
N GLY A 30 -10.24 0.48 1.87
CA GLY A 30 -9.27 -0.53 2.27
C GLY A 30 -7.84 -0.01 2.48
N LEU A 31 -7.57 1.30 2.41
CA LEU A 31 -6.22 1.84 2.59
C LEU A 31 -5.65 1.56 3.98
N SER A 32 -6.44 1.73 5.02
CA SER A 32 -6.02 1.61 6.43
C SER A 32 -6.44 0.30 7.10
N SER A 33 -7.30 -0.49 6.47
CA SER A 33 -7.80 -1.74 7.03
C SER A 33 -6.94 -2.93 6.60
N ASN A 34 -6.69 -3.84 7.55
CA ASN A 34 -6.11 -5.15 7.25
C ASN A 34 -7.06 -6.22 7.80
N ASP A 35 -7.35 -7.23 7.00
CA ASP A 35 -8.18 -8.34 7.42
C ASP A 35 -7.32 -9.39 8.11
N ILE A 36 -7.69 -9.71 9.34
CA ILE A 36 -7.02 -10.71 10.17
C ILE A 36 -8.00 -11.87 10.40
N SER A 37 -7.59 -13.07 10.05
CA SER A 37 -8.29 -14.29 10.41
C SER A 37 -7.62 -14.91 11.64
N LEU A 38 -8.40 -15.09 12.70
CA LEU A 38 -7.96 -15.78 13.91
C LEU A 38 -8.37 -17.25 13.81
N SER A 39 -7.43 -18.14 14.10
CA SER A 39 -7.71 -19.57 14.28
C SER A 39 -7.91 -19.84 15.77
N GLU A 40 -9.07 -20.35 16.13
CA GLU A 40 -9.44 -20.63 17.50
C GLU A 40 -9.74 -22.11 17.70
N SER A 41 -9.43 -22.62 18.87
CA SER A 41 -9.80 -23.96 19.31
C SER A 41 -10.56 -23.89 20.63
N ASP A 42 -11.62 -24.68 20.75
CA ASP A 42 -12.37 -24.77 21.99
C ASP A 42 -11.52 -25.37 23.11
N VAL A 43 -11.69 -24.83 24.31
CA VAL A 43 -11.07 -25.41 25.51
C VAL A 43 -11.87 -26.65 25.93
N ILE A 44 -11.22 -27.80 25.92
CA ILE A 44 -11.85 -29.06 26.35
C ILE A 44 -12.23 -28.94 27.83
N ASN A 45 -13.51 -29.10 28.15
CA ASN A 45 -14.10 -28.98 29.49
C ASN A 45 -13.92 -27.62 30.18
N GLY A 46 -13.69 -26.55 29.40
CA GLY A 46 -13.58 -25.19 29.89
C GLY A 46 -14.56 -24.22 29.23
N VAL A 47 -14.50 -22.98 29.62
CA VAL A 47 -15.27 -21.91 28.99
C VAL A 47 -14.30 -21.04 28.14
N GLY A 48 -14.65 -20.87 26.87
CA GLY A 48 -13.90 -20.02 25.94
C GLY A 48 -13.08 -20.79 24.92
N THR A 49 -12.37 -20.02 24.10
CA THR A 49 -11.52 -20.52 23.01
C THR A 49 -10.06 -20.10 23.24
N ILE A 50 -9.13 -20.88 22.73
CA ILE A 50 -7.71 -20.56 22.70
C ILE A 50 -7.36 -20.14 21.29
N ASN A 51 -6.69 -19.00 21.13
CA ASN A 51 -6.14 -18.56 19.86
C ASN A 51 -4.95 -19.47 19.49
N THR A 52 -5.09 -20.24 18.42
CA THR A 52 -4.06 -21.15 17.90
C THR A 52 -3.22 -20.56 16.78
N GLY A 53 -3.60 -19.40 16.26
CA GLY A 53 -2.86 -18.70 15.23
C GLY A 53 -3.61 -17.50 14.65
N CYS A 54 -2.90 -16.66 13.96
CA CYS A 54 -3.49 -15.59 13.18
C CYS A 54 -2.88 -15.56 11.76
N THR A 55 -3.71 -15.29 10.78
CA THR A 55 -3.28 -15.09 9.40
C THR A 55 -3.73 -13.72 8.95
N ILE A 56 -2.78 -12.93 8.42
CA ILE A 56 -3.07 -11.63 7.84
C ILE A 56 -3.23 -11.83 6.34
N SER A 57 -4.42 -11.53 5.85
CA SER A 57 -4.76 -11.67 4.45
C SER A 57 -4.09 -10.59 3.58
N SER A 58 -3.98 -10.85 2.29
CA SER A 58 -3.59 -9.83 1.31
C SER A 58 -4.57 -8.64 1.36
N LYS A 59 -4.02 -7.44 1.17
CA LYS A 59 -4.80 -6.20 1.24
C LYS A 59 -5.47 -5.92 -0.10
N GLN A 60 -6.76 -5.70 -0.09
CA GLN A 60 -7.50 -5.23 -1.26
C GLN A 60 -7.89 -3.78 -1.07
N MET A 61 -7.59 -2.96 -2.08
CA MET A 61 -7.91 -1.54 -2.11
C MET A 61 -8.76 -1.24 -3.34
N THR A 62 -9.77 -0.39 -3.15
CA THR A 62 -10.62 0.09 -4.23
C THR A 62 -10.44 1.60 -4.36
N PHE A 63 -10.04 2.01 -5.54
CA PHE A 63 -9.83 3.42 -5.89
C PHE A 63 -10.99 3.89 -6.74
N THR A 64 -11.65 4.94 -6.29
CA THR A 64 -12.70 5.62 -7.04
C THR A 64 -12.30 7.05 -7.25
N GLY A 65 -12.47 7.55 -8.47
CA GLY A 65 -12.09 8.90 -8.82
C GLY A 65 -12.77 9.40 -10.07
N PHE A 66 -12.33 10.54 -10.52
CA PHE A 66 -12.78 11.16 -11.74
C PHE A 66 -11.63 11.85 -12.46
N PHE A 67 -11.77 12.05 -13.73
CA PHE A 67 -10.81 12.82 -14.54
C PHE A 67 -11.54 13.77 -15.47
N THR A 68 -10.84 14.82 -15.89
CA THR A 68 -11.34 15.71 -16.94
C THR A 68 -11.42 14.93 -18.23
N LYS A 69 -12.55 15.02 -18.92
CA LYS A 69 -12.85 14.25 -20.11
C LYS A 69 -11.80 14.48 -21.21
N ASP A 70 -10.90 13.54 -21.32
CA ASP A 70 -9.84 13.52 -22.32
C ASP A 70 -9.66 12.08 -22.82
N LYS A 71 -9.61 11.90 -24.13
CA LYS A 71 -9.43 10.60 -24.77
C LYS A 71 -8.09 9.97 -24.37
N ASP A 72 -7.06 10.79 -24.20
CA ASP A 72 -5.73 10.31 -23.86
C ASP A 72 -5.68 9.79 -22.41
N ILE A 73 -6.38 10.41 -21.48
CA ILE A 73 -6.44 9.95 -20.09
C ILE A 73 -7.17 8.60 -20.00
N HIS A 74 -8.29 8.46 -20.69
CA HIS A 74 -9.03 7.20 -20.73
C HIS A 74 -8.16 6.05 -21.28
N ALA A 75 -7.49 6.28 -22.40
CA ALA A 75 -6.59 5.30 -23.01
C ALA A 75 -5.40 4.96 -22.12
N ARG A 76 -4.81 5.96 -21.43
CA ARG A 76 -3.71 5.75 -20.48
C ARG A 76 -4.13 4.93 -19.27
N LEU A 77 -5.31 5.17 -18.69
CA LEU A 77 -5.84 4.38 -17.58
C LEU A 77 -5.95 2.90 -17.98
N LEU A 78 -6.48 2.62 -19.16
CA LEU A 78 -6.59 1.24 -19.67
C LEU A 78 -5.24 0.61 -20.00
N ALA A 79 -4.28 1.39 -20.50
CA ALA A 79 -2.97 0.89 -20.90
C ALA A 79 -2.04 0.62 -19.71
N VAL A 80 -2.18 1.37 -18.62
CA VAL A 80 -1.30 1.28 -17.44
C VAL A 80 -1.86 0.34 -16.39
N ILE A 81 -3.17 0.41 -16.14
CA ILE A 81 -3.84 -0.42 -15.12
C ILE A 81 -4.29 -1.72 -15.76
N LEU A 82 -3.37 -2.68 -15.86
CA LEU A 82 -3.61 -3.97 -16.49
C LEU A 82 -3.83 -5.05 -15.42
N PRO A 83 -4.96 -5.76 -15.44
CA PRO A 83 -5.21 -6.85 -14.51
C PRO A 83 -4.15 -7.95 -14.63
N GLY A 84 -3.68 -8.42 -13.49
CA GLY A 84 -2.68 -9.48 -13.44
C GLY A 84 -1.24 -9.04 -13.71
N VAL A 85 -1.01 -7.82 -14.16
CA VAL A 85 0.34 -7.24 -14.27
C VAL A 85 0.71 -6.60 -12.94
N GLY A 86 1.77 -7.11 -12.33
CA GLY A 86 2.28 -6.57 -11.07
C GLY A 86 2.78 -5.14 -11.22
N GLY A 87 2.79 -4.43 -10.12
CA GLY A 87 3.28 -3.05 -10.08
C GLY A 87 3.44 -2.53 -8.66
N LYS A 88 3.86 -1.28 -8.58
CA LYS A 88 4.08 -0.52 -7.36
C LYS A 88 3.05 0.60 -7.27
N LEU A 89 2.34 0.64 -6.16
CA LEU A 89 1.42 1.71 -5.81
C LEU A 89 2.07 2.58 -4.73
N GLU A 90 2.36 3.81 -5.03
CA GLU A 90 2.99 4.78 -4.14
C GLU A 90 1.93 5.77 -3.64
N TYR A 91 1.99 6.04 -2.35
CA TYR A 91 1.14 7.03 -1.67
C TYR A 91 2.04 8.00 -0.93
N VAL A 92 1.99 9.25 -1.33
CA VAL A 92 2.77 10.34 -0.74
C VAL A 92 1.82 11.39 -0.21
N ASP A 93 1.91 11.66 1.07
CA ASP A 93 1.20 12.75 1.75
C ASP A 93 2.21 13.68 2.39
N THR A 94 2.46 14.79 1.72
CA THR A 94 3.45 15.78 2.16
C THR A 94 3.04 16.56 3.41
N ASP A 95 1.76 16.63 3.69
CA ASP A 95 1.25 17.35 4.87
C ASP A 95 1.48 16.54 6.15
N ASN A 96 1.49 15.21 6.06
CA ASN A 96 1.68 14.29 7.17
C ASN A 96 3.03 13.57 7.16
N ASP A 97 3.94 13.92 6.25
CA ASP A 97 5.25 13.27 6.06
C ASP A 97 5.14 11.74 5.85
N ILE A 98 4.15 11.33 5.06
CA ILE A 98 3.94 9.94 4.71
C ILE A 98 4.43 9.71 3.29
N ASP A 99 5.35 8.75 3.14
CA ASP A 99 5.85 8.28 1.85
C ASP A 99 5.98 6.75 1.89
N VAL A 100 4.95 6.10 1.39
CA VAL A 100 4.81 4.65 1.48
C VAL A 100 4.37 4.05 0.15
N PHE A 101 4.58 2.74 0.03
CA PHE A 101 4.16 2.00 -1.14
C PHE A 101 3.68 0.59 -0.82
N TRP A 102 2.93 0.03 -1.75
CA TRP A 102 2.54 -1.38 -1.79
C TRP A 102 2.92 -1.99 -3.12
N GLU A 103 3.34 -3.24 -3.09
CA GLU A 103 3.52 -4.06 -4.29
C GLU A 103 2.34 -5.01 -4.45
N GLY A 104 1.83 -5.09 -5.65
CA GLY A 104 0.64 -5.90 -5.92
C GLY A 104 0.23 -5.84 -7.38
N THR A 105 -1.04 -6.14 -7.63
CA THR A 105 -1.57 -6.16 -8.98
C THR A 105 -2.99 -5.61 -9.01
N PRO A 106 -3.38 -4.90 -10.07
CA PRO A 106 -4.79 -4.62 -10.34
C PRO A 106 -5.55 -5.93 -10.55
N THR A 107 -6.70 -6.06 -9.93
CA THR A 107 -7.57 -7.25 -10.05
C THR A 107 -8.64 -7.13 -11.10
N SER A 108 -8.86 -5.91 -11.60
CA SER A 108 -9.80 -5.63 -12.68
C SER A 108 -9.30 -4.49 -13.55
N THR A 109 -9.74 -4.47 -14.80
CA THR A 109 -9.60 -3.27 -15.63
C THR A 109 -10.34 -2.11 -14.99
N PRO A 110 -9.90 -0.87 -15.21
CA PRO A 110 -10.67 0.29 -14.79
C PRO A 110 -12.08 0.25 -15.40
N THR A 111 -13.06 0.43 -14.57
CA THR A 111 -14.45 0.60 -14.99
C THR A 111 -14.75 2.09 -15.03
N PHE A 112 -15.43 2.53 -16.07
CA PHE A 112 -15.81 3.91 -16.26
C PHE A 112 -17.30 4.03 -15.98
N GLY A 113 -17.64 5.02 -15.18
CA GLY A 113 -19.00 5.23 -14.75
C GLY A 113 -19.71 6.31 -15.57
N TRP A 114 -20.58 7.07 -14.87
CA TRP A 114 -21.36 8.12 -15.46
C TRP A 114 -20.47 9.22 -16.07
N ARG A 115 -20.79 9.60 -17.29
CA ARG A 115 -20.18 10.73 -17.99
C ARG A 115 -20.99 11.99 -17.74
N GLU A 116 -20.39 12.93 -17.07
CA GLU A 116 -20.86 14.30 -17.05
C GLU A 116 -20.31 15.08 -18.26
N GLN A 117 -20.73 16.30 -18.43
CA GLN A 117 -20.35 17.11 -19.60
C GLN A 117 -18.82 17.28 -19.70
N TYR A 118 -18.12 17.39 -18.56
CA TYR A 118 -16.69 17.70 -18.49
C TYR A 118 -15.85 16.66 -17.73
N THR A 119 -16.47 15.74 -17.03
CA THR A 119 -15.79 14.76 -16.20
C THR A 119 -16.28 13.34 -16.47
N GLU A 120 -15.43 12.38 -16.24
CA GLU A 120 -15.75 10.96 -16.30
C GLU A 120 -15.25 10.27 -15.02
N ASN A 121 -16.11 9.47 -14.41
CA ASN A 121 -15.75 8.71 -13.21
C ASN A 121 -15.09 7.40 -13.59
N PHE A 122 -14.16 6.97 -12.76
CA PHE A 122 -13.51 5.67 -12.90
C PHE A 122 -13.37 4.97 -11.55
N GLN A 123 -13.23 3.65 -11.62
CA GLN A 123 -12.93 2.82 -10.48
C GLN A 123 -12.01 1.67 -10.89
N PHE A 124 -11.04 1.35 -10.06
CA PHE A 124 -10.24 0.13 -10.21
C PHE A 124 -9.92 -0.47 -8.84
N LYS A 125 -9.59 -1.76 -8.86
CA LYS A 125 -9.24 -2.52 -7.65
C LYS A 125 -7.79 -2.97 -7.74
N PHE A 126 -7.09 -2.83 -6.63
CA PHE A 126 -5.70 -3.24 -6.47
C PHE A 126 -5.56 -4.20 -5.30
N LYS A 127 -4.84 -5.28 -5.49
CA LYS A 127 -4.55 -6.26 -4.45
C LYS A 127 -3.06 -6.24 -4.13
N ALA A 128 -2.73 -5.81 -2.92
CA ALA A 128 -1.38 -5.87 -2.40
C ALA A 128 -1.14 -7.26 -1.78
N PHE A 129 -0.05 -7.91 -2.18
CA PHE A 129 0.29 -9.24 -1.67
C PHE A 129 0.77 -9.18 -0.22
N TYR A 130 1.45 -8.10 0.15
CA TYR A 130 1.84 -7.80 1.50
C TYR A 130 0.93 -6.69 2.06
N PRO A 131 0.22 -6.93 3.18
CA PRO A 131 -0.84 -6.03 3.63
C PRO A 131 -0.32 -4.72 4.22
N TYR A 132 0.92 -4.71 4.69
CA TYR A 132 1.51 -3.52 5.30
C TYR A 132 2.15 -2.61 4.25
N ALA A 133 2.03 -1.31 4.48
CA ALA A 133 2.76 -0.31 3.71
C ALA A 133 4.26 -0.43 3.99
N ARG A 134 5.07 -0.26 2.95
CA ARG A 134 6.53 -0.16 3.06
C ARG A 134 6.93 1.29 2.85
N SER A 135 7.91 1.77 3.64
CA SER A 135 8.45 3.10 3.44
C SER A 135 9.35 3.16 2.21
N ASN A 136 9.24 4.22 1.42
CA ASN A 136 10.21 4.55 0.38
C ASN A 136 11.54 5.06 0.96
N GLN A 137 11.53 5.55 2.22
CA GLN A 137 12.72 6.01 2.88
C GLN A 137 13.49 4.83 3.46
N LEU A 138 14.76 4.72 3.09
CA LEU A 138 15.68 3.76 3.69
C LEU A 138 16.16 4.31 5.04
N TYR A 139 15.68 3.74 6.12
CA TYR A 139 16.23 3.99 7.45
C TYR A 139 17.44 3.06 7.64
N SER A 140 18.64 3.60 7.54
CA SER A 140 19.84 2.87 7.93
C SER A 140 20.11 3.12 9.41
N TYR A 141 19.94 2.11 10.24
CA TYR A 141 20.40 2.12 11.61
C TYR A 141 21.85 1.61 11.63
N SER A 142 22.80 2.50 11.85
CA SER A 142 24.14 2.08 12.20
C SER A 142 24.16 1.74 13.71
N PHE A 143 24.23 0.46 14.05
CA PHE A 143 24.62 0.07 15.40
C PHE A 143 26.10 0.41 15.54
N LEU A 144 26.40 1.50 16.24
CA LEU A 144 27.71 1.70 16.80
C LEU A 144 27.86 0.62 17.89
N GLU A 145 28.50 -0.48 17.55
CA GLU A 145 29.11 -1.34 18.57
C GLU A 145 30.16 -0.48 19.28
N THR A 146 29.79 0.13 20.37
CA THR A 146 30.74 0.59 21.36
C THR A 146 31.31 -0.68 22.00
N ASN A 147 32.38 -1.18 21.40
CA ASN A 147 33.28 -2.10 22.09
C ASN A 147 33.91 -1.33 23.26
N THR A 148 33.15 -1.17 24.32
CA THR A 148 33.72 -0.92 25.63
C THR A 148 34.32 -2.23 26.10
N THR A 149 35.55 -2.48 25.66
CA THR A 149 36.42 -3.41 26.35
C THR A 149 36.79 -2.75 27.68
N GLU A 150 35.86 -2.71 28.60
CA GLU A 150 36.20 -2.55 30.01
C GLU A 150 36.83 -3.89 30.41
N LEU A 151 38.14 -3.95 30.27
CA LEU A 151 38.96 -4.90 31.01
C LEU A 151 38.75 -4.60 32.50
N LEU A 152 37.85 -5.36 33.12
CA LEU A 152 37.83 -5.42 34.59
C LEU A 152 39.23 -5.87 35.05
N PRO A 153 39.94 -5.08 35.86
CA PRO A 153 41.15 -5.55 36.45
C PRO A 153 40.82 -6.71 37.41
N ILE A 154 41.08 -7.92 36.99
CA ILE A 154 41.10 -9.07 37.91
C ILE A 154 42.35 -8.91 38.71
N ASP A 155 42.25 -8.35 39.91
CA ASP A 155 43.35 -8.32 40.88
C ASP A 155 43.39 -9.69 41.53
N LEU A 156 44.31 -10.53 41.03
CA LEU A 156 44.67 -11.82 41.63
C LEU A 156 45.87 -11.61 42.53
N THR A 157 45.67 -10.94 43.65
CA THR A 157 46.64 -11.03 44.76
C THR A 157 46.10 -11.99 45.81
N THR A 158 46.72 -13.13 45.89
CA THR A 158 46.62 -14.11 46.98
C THR A 158 47.02 -13.53 48.29
#